data_4e2e2a03e26a9aae87245d722cc6186b
#
_entry.id   4e2e2a03e26a9aae87245d722cc6186b
#
_cell.length_a   1.000
_cell.length_b   1.000
_cell.length_c   1.000
_cell.angle_alpha   90.00
_cell.angle_beta   90.00
_cell.angle_gamma   90.00
#
_symmetry.space_group_name_H-M   'P 1'
#
loop_
_entity.id
_entity.type
_entity.pdbx_description
1 polymer ?
#
loop_
_entity_poly.entity_id
_entity_poly.type
_entity_poly.pdbx_seq_one_letter_code
_entity_poly.pdbx_strand_id
1 'polypeptide(L)'
;MLLSVWERVWAFLKKAGTILFLCCAVMWFLGNFGFAGGNFGLVDAEDSLLAVIGGAIAFIFKPLGFGTWQAVASSLSGFVAKEGIVSTMGVLSGLGEIEGYSAAYQAQFAAFFPSMLAAFSFMVFNLFDSPCLAALSTVAKEMNNRKFFWYSVIFQNVSAYFVALIVYQIGGLILGEVSFGIATVVAFIVLAFVLYLLFRPEESKTCVGEELSYNCKRRNGIERR
;
A
#
# COMPACT_ATOMS: atom_id res chain seq x y z
N MET A 1 -12.79 -32.36 10.02
CA MET A 1 -11.76 -31.31 9.88
C MET A 1 -11.69 -30.75 8.45
N LEU A 2 -11.45 -31.53 7.40
CA LEU A 2 -11.37 -31.04 6.01
C LEU A 2 -12.64 -30.31 5.54
N LEU A 3 -13.81 -30.82 5.86
CA LEU A 3 -15.11 -30.16 5.54
C LEU A 3 -15.26 -28.79 6.19
N SER A 4 -14.87 -28.64 7.45
CA SER A 4 -14.95 -27.35 8.15
C SER A 4 -13.94 -26.33 7.61
N VAL A 5 -12.78 -26.80 7.13
CA VAL A 5 -11.80 -25.94 6.43
C VAL A 5 -12.37 -25.50 5.07
N TRP A 6 -12.96 -26.43 4.33
CA TRP A 6 -13.57 -26.16 3.04
C TRP A 6 -14.71 -25.13 3.12
N GLU A 7 -15.59 -25.27 4.08
CA GLU A 7 -16.69 -24.30 4.32
C GLU A 7 -16.18 -22.89 4.61
N ARG A 8 -15.11 -22.77 5.43
CA ARG A 8 -14.49 -21.47 5.75
C ARG A 8 -13.80 -20.86 4.53
N VAL A 9 -13.05 -21.67 3.78
CA VAL A 9 -12.39 -21.22 2.55
C VAL A 9 -13.43 -20.79 1.51
N TRP A 10 -14.50 -21.57 1.31
CA TRP A 10 -15.56 -21.24 0.37
C TRP A 10 -16.30 -19.94 0.75
N ALA A 11 -16.61 -19.76 2.02
CA ALA A 11 -17.23 -18.54 2.53
C ALA A 11 -16.32 -17.32 2.34
N PHE A 12 -15.00 -17.48 2.54
CA PHE A 12 -14.01 -16.44 2.27
C PHE A 12 -13.93 -16.10 0.78
N LEU A 13 -13.80 -17.12 -0.10
CA LEU A 13 -13.73 -16.95 -1.56
C LEU A 13 -14.94 -16.20 -2.10
N LYS A 14 -16.14 -16.62 -1.69
CA LYS A 14 -17.39 -15.99 -2.14
C LYS A 14 -17.43 -14.51 -1.73
N LYS A 15 -17.03 -14.20 -0.50
CA LYS A 15 -17.03 -12.83 0.00
C LYS A 15 -15.93 -11.98 -0.65
N ALA A 16 -14.70 -12.50 -0.70
CA ALA A 16 -13.57 -11.80 -1.30
C ALA A 16 -13.80 -11.58 -2.80
N GLY A 17 -14.31 -12.58 -3.51
CA GLY A 17 -14.64 -12.48 -4.94
C GLY A 17 -15.71 -11.42 -5.22
N THR A 18 -16.76 -11.32 -4.40
CA THR A 18 -17.80 -10.29 -4.57
C THR A 18 -17.22 -8.87 -4.36
N ILE A 19 -16.40 -8.68 -3.34
CA ILE A 19 -15.75 -7.37 -3.07
C ILE A 19 -14.79 -7.03 -4.21
N LEU A 20 -13.96 -7.98 -4.64
CA LEU A 20 -13.01 -7.79 -5.72
C LEU A 20 -13.72 -7.42 -7.02
N PHE A 21 -14.78 -8.15 -7.39
CA PHE A 21 -15.58 -7.86 -8.58
C PHE A 21 -16.17 -6.44 -8.56
N LEU A 22 -16.75 -6.03 -7.43
CA LEU A 22 -17.31 -4.69 -7.28
C LEU A 22 -16.23 -3.61 -7.41
N CYS A 23 -15.09 -3.83 -6.77
CA CYS A 23 -13.96 -2.90 -6.84
C CYS A 23 -13.37 -2.81 -8.24
N CYS A 24 -13.21 -3.94 -8.96
CA CYS A 24 -12.77 -3.93 -10.35
C CYS A 24 -13.75 -3.20 -11.26
N ALA A 25 -15.05 -3.36 -11.07
CA ALA A 25 -16.08 -2.63 -11.82
C ALA A 25 -15.99 -1.12 -11.57
N VAL A 26 -15.77 -0.69 -10.31
CA VAL A 26 -15.56 0.72 -9.96
C VAL A 26 -14.27 1.25 -10.60
N MET A 27 -13.17 0.52 -10.52
CA MET A 27 -11.90 0.95 -11.14
C MET A 27 -12.01 1.04 -12.65
N TRP A 28 -12.69 0.08 -13.29
CA TRP A 28 -12.97 0.14 -14.72
C TRP A 28 -13.79 1.40 -15.07
N PHE A 29 -14.81 1.69 -14.29
CA PHE A 29 -15.63 2.90 -14.49
C PHE A 29 -14.79 4.18 -14.34
N LEU A 30 -13.98 4.30 -13.27
CA LEU A 30 -13.11 5.46 -13.06
C LEU A 30 -12.05 5.62 -14.16
N GLY A 31 -11.58 4.52 -14.74
CA GLY A 31 -10.55 4.54 -15.78
C GLY A 31 -11.08 4.85 -17.18
N ASN A 32 -12.38 4.64 -17.44
CA ASN A 32 -12.98 4.83 -18.77
C ASN A 32 -13.95 6.01 -18.85
N PHE A 33 -14.40 6.54 -17.73
CA PHE A 33 -15.31 7.68 -17.69
C PHE A 33 -14.60 8.93 -17.16
N GLY A 34 -14.90 10.07 -17.79
CA GLY A 34 -14.34 11.36 -17.42
C GLY A 34 -15.11 12.52 -18.03
N PHE A 35 -14.54 13.71 -17.91
CA PHE A 35 -15.08 14.94 -18.45
C PHE A 35 -14.21 15.43 -19.62
N ALA A 36 -14.63 15.16 -20.84
CA ALA A 36 -14.00 15.70 -22.04
C ALA A 36 -14.92 16.74 -22.67
N GLY A 37 -14.41 17.96 -22.87
CA GLY A 37 -15.16 19.05 -23.55
C GLY A 37 -16.46 19.46 -22.88
N GLY A 38 -16.61 19.25 -21.55
CA GLY A 38 -17.82 19.62 -20.80
C GLY A 38 -18.93 18.56 -20.79
N ASN A 39 -18.75 17.45 -21.48
CA ASN A 39 -19.70 16.34 -21.48
C ASN A 39 -19.11 15.15 -20.70
N PHE A 40 -19.96 14.50 -19.88
CA PHE A 40 -19.59 13.26 -19.20
C PHE A 40 -19.81 12.07 -20.14
N GLY A 41 -18.75 11.29 -20.36
CA GLY A 41 -18.81 10.13 -21.26
C GLY A 41 -17.57 9.24 -21.17
N LEU A 42 -17.47 8.34 -22.14
CA LEU A 42 -16.26 7.53 -22.35
C LEU A 42 -15.16 8.45 -22.87
N VAL A 43 -14.00 8.40 -22.24
CA VAL A 43 -12.85 9.25 -22.52
C VAL A 43 -11.58 8.43 -22.58
N ASP A 44 -10.53 8.99 -23.16
CA ASP A 44 -9.21 8.40 -23.12
C ASP A 44 -8.65 8.39 -21.68
N ALA A 45 -7.68 7.53 -21.42
CA ALA A 45 -7.14 7.32 -20.08
C ALA A 45 -6.62 8.60 -19.41
N GLU A 46 -6.15 9.57 -20.20
CA GLU A 46 -5.62 10.85 -19.71
C GLU A 46 -6.70 11.79 -19.17
N ASP A 47 -7.90 11.75 -19.73
CA ASP A 47 -9.07 12.56 -19.33
C ASP A 47 -9.99 11.81 -18.36
N SER A 48 -9.61 10.62 -17.93
CA SER A 48 -10.41 9.79 -17.02
C SER A 48 -10.48 10.39 -15.61
N LEU A 49 -11.55 10.05 -14.88
CA LEU A 49 -11.65 10.38 -13.45
C LEU A 49 -10.47 9.85 -12.65
N LEU A 50 -9.95 8.69 -13.05
CA LEU A 50 -8.77 8.09 -12.41
C LEU A 50 -7.52 8.97 -12.64
N ALA A 51 -7.34 9.55 -13.82
CA ALA A 51 -6.24 10.47 -14.11
C ALA A 51 -6.36 11.77 -13.31
N VAL A 52 -7.56 12.33 -13.17
CA VAL A 52 -7.81 13.53 -12.37
C VAL A 52 -7.49 13.28 -10.90
N ILE A 53 -7.97 12.17 -10.32
CA ILE A 53 -7.70 11.80 -8.94
C ILE A 53 -6.21 11.49 -8.74
N GLY A 54 -5.62 10.70 -9.64
CA GLY A 54 -4.20 10.38 -9.64
C GLY A 54 -3.32 11.62 -9.72
N GLY A 55 -3.65 12.56 -10.59
CA GLY A 55 -2.96 13.85 -10.75
C GLY A 55 -3.05 14.72 -9.50
N ALA A 56 -4.21 14.80 -8.87
CA ALA A 56 -4.41 15.57 -7.64
C ALA A 56 -3.57 15.02 -6.47
N ILE A 57 -3.40 13.70 -6.41
CA ILE A 57 -2.64 13.02 -5.35
C ILE A 57 -1.15 12.93 -5.70
N ALA A 58 -0.79 12.96 -6.99
CA ALA A 58 0.57 12.78 -7.49
C ALA A 58 1.59 13.73 -6.84
N PHE A 59 1.16 14.93 -6.46
CA PHE A 59 2.01 15.88 -5.78
C PHE A 59 2.58 15.35 -4.44
N ILE A 60 1.81 14.51 -3.71
CA ILE A 60 2.24 13.90 -2.45
C ILE A 60 3.35 12.87 -2.69
N PHE A 61 3.35 12.23 -3.86
CA PHE A 61 4.30 11.17 -4.23
C PHE A 61 5.54 11.69 -4.96
N LYS A 62 5.59 12.98 -5.32
CA LYS A 62 6.80 13.60 -5.91
C LYS A 62 8.07 13.39 -5.09
N PRO A 63 8.08 13.54 -3.74
CA PRO A 63 9.28 13.29 -2.94
C PRO A 63 9.77 11.83 -2.96
N LEU A 64 8.92 10.89 -3.38
CA LEU A 64 9.24 9.46 -3.51
C LEU A 64 9.78 9.11 -4.90
N GLY A 65 9.81 10.09 -5.84
CA GLY A 65 10.33 9.92 -7.19
C GLY A 65 9.30 9.46 -8.24
N PHE A 66 8.10 9.04 -7.87
CA PHE A 66 7.05 8.59 -8.79
C PHE A 66 5.79 9.47 -8.73
N GLY A 67 5.98 10.78 -8.83
CA GLY A 67 4.89 11.77 -8.86
C GLY A 67 4.18 11.88 -10.22
N THR A 68 4.12 10.82 -11.03
CA THR A 68 3.33 10.75 -12.25
C THR A 68 1.93 10.26 -11.94
N TRP A 69 0.91 10.81 -12.61
CA TRP A 69 -0.48 10.40 -12.38
C TRP A 69 -0.70 8.91 -12.68
N GLN A 70 0.03 8.36 -13.67
CA GLN A 70 -0.04 6.95 -14.05
C GLN A 70 0.45 6.03 -12.92
N ALA A 71 1.58 6.36 -12.30
CA ALA A 71 2.12 5.59 -11.18
C ALA A 71 1.17 5.63 -9.98
N VAL A 72 0.61 6.80 -9.67
CA VAL A 72 -0.35 6.95 -8.57
C VAL A 72 -1.66 6.23 -8.86
N ALA A 73 -2.20 6.32 -10.08
CA ALA A 73 -3.38 5.58 -10.51
C ALA A 73 -3.18 4.07 -10.40
N SER A 74 -1.99 3.58 -10.79
CA SER A 74 -1.62 2.17 -10.64
C SER A 74 -1.51 1.74 -9.17
N SER A 75 -0.95 2.58 -8.29
CA SER A 75 -0.94 2.30 -6.84
C SER A 75 -2.35 2.27 -6.24
N LEU A 76 -3.26 3.15 -6.69
CA LEU A 76 -4.66 3.11 -6.28
C LEU A 76 -5.34 1.80 -6.69
N SER A 77 -5.08 1.32 -7.91
CA SER A 77 -5.60 0.03 -8.35
C SER A 77 -5.01 -1.12 -7.53
N GLY A 78 -3.73 -1.02 -7.14
CA GLY A 78 -3.05 -1.95 -6.27
C GLY A 78 -3.63 -2.03 -4.85
N PHE A 79 -4.18 -0.93 -4.36
CA PHE A 79 -4.90 -0.92 -3.08
C PHE A 79 -6.18 -1.77 -3.14
N VAL A 80 -6.81 -1.86 -4.30
CA VAL A 80 -7.95 -2.74 -4.55
C VAL A 80 -7.50 -4.20 -4.67
N ALA A 81 -6.55 -4.44 -5.57
CA ALA A 81 -5.94 -5.74 -5.82
C ALA A 81 -4.50 -5.52 -6.31
N LYS A 82 -3.51 -6.03 -5.58
CA LYS A 82 -2.09 -5.78 -5.90
C LYS A 82 -1.70 -6.29 -7.29
N GLU A 83 -2.36 -7.30 -7.79
CA GLU A 83 -2.23 -7.82 -9.16
C GLU A 83 -2.65 -6.78 -10.22
N GLY A 84 -3.57 -5.88 -9.84
CA GLY A 84 -4.07 -4.82 -10.71
C GLY A 84 -3.03 -3.75 -11.06
N ILE A 85 -1.93 -3.62 -10.31
CA ILE A 85 -0.89 -2.61 -10.58
C ILE A 85 -0.31 -2.80 -11.98
N VAL A 86 0.14 -4.03 -12.28
CA VAL A 86 0.78 -4.35 -13.56
C VAL A 86 -0.22 -4.25 -14.71
N SER A 87 -1.45 -4.76 -14.50
CA SER A 87 -2.53 -4.66 -15.49
C SER A 87 -2.89 -3.20 -15.79
N THR A 88 -3.05 -2.37 -14.75
CA THR A 88 -3.34 -0.93 -14.93
C THR A 88 -2.20 -0.22 -15.64
N MET A 89 -0.95 -0.50 -15.29
CA MET A 89 0.20 0.04 -16.01
C MET A 89 0.22 -0.39 -17.48
N GLY A 90 -0.10 -1.65 -17.77
CA GLY A 90 -0.22 -2.17 -19.13
C GLY A 90 -1.27 -1.43 -19.95
N VAL A 91 -2.46 -1.20 -19.37
CA VAL A 91 -3.53 -0.44 -20.01
C VAL A 91 -3.13 1.03 -20.23
N LEU A 92 -2.57 1.68 -19.21
CA LEU A 92 -2.14 3.09 -19.29
C LEU A 92 -0.96 3.31 -20.24
N SER A 93 -0.17 2.27 -20.53
CA SER A 93 0.89 2.32 -21.52
C SER A 93 0.38 2.21 -22.96
N GLY A 94 -0.92 1.92 -23.17
CA GLY A 94 -1.52 1.73 -24.50
C GLY A 94 -1.10 0.45 -25.21
N LEU A 95 -0.35 -0.43 -24.57
CA LEU A 95 0.14 -1.68 -25.16
C LEU A 95 -0.82 -2.88 -24.95
N GLY A 96 -1.84 -2.69 -24.10
CA GLY A 96 -2.74 -3.79 -23.72
C GLY A 96 -2.00 -4.90 -22.94
N GLU A 97 -2.62 -6.08 -22.88
CA GLU A 97 -1.98 -7.29 -22.35
C GLU A 97 -1.05 -7.87 -23.42
N ILE A 98 0.16 -7.33 -23.53
CA ILE A 98 1.20 -7.93 -24.37
C ILE A 98 1.91 -8.99 -23.52
N GLU A 99 1.67 -10.24 -23.82
CA GLU A 99 2.47 -11.36 -23.33
C GLU A 99 3.88 -11.24 -23.89
N GLY A 100 4.82 -10.77 -23.08
CA GLY A 100 6.25 -10.79 -23.38
C GLY A 100 7.00 -9.50 -23.08
N TYR A 101 8.23 -9.65 -22.64
CA TYR A 101 9.20 -8.57 -22.42
C TYR A 101 9.69 -8.00 -23.75
N SER A 102 8.85 -7.25 -24.48
CA SER A 102 9.31 -6.53 -25.66
C SER A 102 10.06 -5.25 -25.29
N ALA A 103 11.02 -4.83 -26.12
CA ALA A 103 11.74 -3.56 -25.91
C ALA A 103 10.79 -2.35 -25.86
N ALA A 104 9.65 -2.41 -26.57
CA ALA A 104 8.61 -1.40 -26.52
C ALA A 104 7.95 -1.29 -25.12
N TYR A 105 7.72 -2.43 -24.46
CA TYR A 105 7.16 -2.47 -23.11
C TYR A 105 8.12 -1.82 -22.10
N GLN A 106 9.42 -2.14 -22.19
CA GLN A 106 10.43 -1.54 -21.34
C GLN A 106 10.56 -0.01 -21.53
N ALA A 107 10.50 0.46 -22.77
CA ALA A 107 10.59 1.88 -23.09
C ALA A 107 9.39 2.66 -22.53
N GLN A 108 8.17 2.10 -22.60
CA GLN A 108 6.99 2.76 -22.05
C GLN A 108 6.92 2.68 -20.53
N PHE A 109 7.35 1.57 -19.93
CA PHE A 109 7.50 1.49 -18.47
C PHE A 109 8.49 2.53 -17.95
N ALA A 110 9.60 2.75 -18.67
CA ALA A 110 10.56 3.80 -18.36
C ALA A 110 9.97 5.21 -18.45
N ALA A 111 8.92 5.43 -19.27
CA ALA A 111 8.25 6.72 -19.35
C ALA A 111 7.43 7.07 -18.10
N PHE A 112 7.00 6.08 -17.32
CA PHE A 112 6.25 6.33 -16.07
C PHE A 112 7.15 6.71 -14.90
N PHE A 113 8.43 6.35 -14.97
CA PHE A 113 9.39 6.60 -13.91
C PHE A 113 10.59 7.40 -14.43
N PRO A 114 10.94 8.52 -13.79
CA PRO A 114 12.06 9.35 -14.21
C PRO A 114 13.42 8.66 -14.03
N SER A 115 13.52 7.66 -13.16
CA SER A 115 14.74 6.88 -12.92
C SER A 115 14.43 5.46 -12.47
N MET A 116 15.42 4.58 -12.57
CA MET A 116 15.33 3.21 -12.09
C MET A 116 15.10 3.17 -10.57
N LEU A 117 15.65 4.14 -9.86
CA LEU A 117 15.46 4.29 -8.42
C LEU A 117 14.02 4.69 -8.07
N ALA A 118 13.38 5.53 -8.90
CA ALA A 118 11.97 5.88 -8.74
C ALA A 118 11.06 4.64 -8.92
N ALA A 119 11.34 3.79 -9.90
CA ALA A 119 10.63 2.54 -10.09
C ALA A 119 10.84 1.59 -8.89
N PHE A 120 12.06 1.51 -8.36
CA PHE A 120 12.35 0.71 -7.17
C PHE A 120 11.61 1.24 -5.93
N SER A 121 11.61 2.56 -5.73
CA SER A 121 10.84 3.21 -4.65
C SER A 121 9.34 2.92 -4.75
N PHE A 122 8.79 2.94 -5.97
CA PHE A 122 7.42 2.58 -6.24
C PHE A 122 7.11 1.12 -5.86
N MET A 123 7.99 0.18 -6.23
CA MET A 123 7.83 -1.24 -5.82
C MET A 123 7.89 -1.40 -4.31
N VAL A 124 8.83 -0.72 -3.63
CA VAL A 124 8.94 -0.74 -2.18
C VAL A 124 7.69 -0.18 -1.52
N PHE A 125 7.17 0.95 -2.01
CA PHE A 125 5.92 1.52 -1.51
C PHE A 125 4.77 0.51 -1.58
N ASN A 126 4.53 -0.07 -2.75
CA ASN A 126 3.43 -1.03 -2.96
C ASN A 126 3.64 -2.37 -2.23
N LEU A 127 4.88 -2.72 -1.89
CA LEU A 127 5.17 -3.90 -1.07
C LEU A 127 4.74 -3.70 0.39
N PHE A 128 5.06 -2.53 0.96
CA PHE A 128 4.80 -2.19 2.36
C PHE A 128 3.42 -1.58 2.60
N ASP A 129 2.74 -1.14 1.54
CA ASP A 129 1.38 -0.62 1.60
C ASP A 129 0.38 -1.62 2.18
N SER A 130 -0.78 -1.13 2.59
CA SER A 130 -1.87 -1.94 3.15
C SER A 130 -2.21 -3.15 2.28
N PRO A 131 -2.62 -4.26 2.89
CA PRO A 131 -3.15 -5.39 2.14
C PRO A 131 -4.42 -4.97 1.38
N CYS A 132 -4.78 -5.73 0.35
CA CYS A 132 -5.93 -5.44 -0.50
C CYS A 132 -7.24 -5.31 0.30
N LEU A 133 -8.24 -4.61 -0.27
CA LEU A 133 -9.53 -4.37 0.38
C LEU A 133 -10.23 -5.66 0.85
N ALA A 134 -10.05 -6.78 0.14
CA ALA A 134 -10.58 -8.07 0.56
C ALA A 134 -9.98 -8.53 1.89
N ALA A 135 -8.65 -8.45 2.04
CA ALA A 135 -7.97 -8.78 3.29
C ALA A 135 -8.33 -7.80 4.40
N LEU A 136 -8.35 -6.48 4.12
CA LEU A 136 -8.79 -5.46 5.08
C LEU A 136 -10.22 -5.72 5.58
N SER A 137 -11.13 -6.15 4.70
CA SER A 137 -12.51 -6.50 5.11
C SER A 137 -12.57 -7.67 6.09
N THR A 138 -11.61 -8.58 6.02
CA THR A 138 -11.50 -9.73 6.93
C THR A 138 -10.91 -9.27 8.27
N VAL A 139 -9.81 -8.52 8.23
CA VAL A 139 -9.19 -7.93 9.42
C VAL A 139 -10.19 -7.05 10.18
N ALA A 140 -10.99 -6.23 9.48
CA ALA A 140 -12.02 -5.38 10.10
C ALA A 140 -13.09 -6.17 10.86
N LYS A 141 -13.36 -7.41 10.45
CA LYS A 141 -14.32 -8.30 11.16
C LYS A 141 -13.72 -8.95 12.39
N GLU A 142 -12.45 -9.36 12.30
CA GLU A 142 -11.73 -9.98 13.41
C GLU A 142 -11.35 -8.95 14.49
N MET A 143 -11.03 -7.72 14.08
CA MET A 143 -10.76 -6.63 15.01
C MET A 143 -12.08 -6.03 15.53
N ASN A 144 -12.51 -6.44 16.70
CA ASN A 144 -13.76 -5.97 17.35
C ASN A 144 -13.74 -4.46 17.72
N ASN A 145 -12.73 -3.70 17.28
CA ASN A 145 -12.59 -2.27 17.58
C ASN A 145 -12.24 -1.49 16.31
N ARG A 146 -13.20 -0.69 15.81
CA ARG A 146 -13.05 0.15 14.62
C ARG A 146 -11.89 1.16 14.72
N LYS A 147 -11.58 1.68 15.90
CA LYS A 147 -10.50 2.65 16.09
C LYS A 147 -9.13 2.01 15.85
N PHE A 148 -8.91 0.82 16.41
CA PHE A 148 -7.66 0.08 16.18
C PHE A 148 -7.49 -0.36 14.73
N PHE A 149 -8.56 -0.73 14.05
CA PHE A 149 -8.53 -1.05 12.62
C PHE A 149 -8.02 0.15 11.80
N TRP A 150 -8.65 1.32 11.93
CA TRP A 150 -8.23 2.51 11.21
C TRP A 150 -6.82 2.97 11.57
N TYR A 151 -6.45 2.88 12.85
CA TYR A 151 -5.09 3.17 13.27
C TYR A 151 -4.07 2.25 12.60
N SER A 152 -4.34 0.95 12.52
CA SER A 152 -3.47 -0.03 11.85
C SER A 152 -3.31 0.27 10.36
N VAL A 153 -4.41 0.57 9.66
CA VAL A 153 -4.39 0.90 8.21
C VAL A 153 -3.58 2.18 7.97
N ILE A 154 -3.85 3.24 8.73
CA ILE A 154 -3.12 4.51 8.60
C ILE A 154 -1.65 4.31 8.92
N PHE A 155 -1.33 3.62 10.00
CA PHE A 155 0.05 3.35 10.39
C PHE A 155 0.82 2.61 9.30
N GLN A 156 0.21 1.60 8.67
CA GLN A 156 0.83 0.81 7.60
C GLN A 156 1.12 1.66 6.37
N ASN A 157 0.15 2.46 5.90
CA ASN A 157 0.33 3.37 4.75
C ASN A 157 1.38 4.44 5.02
N VAL A 158 1.36 5.04 6.21
CA VAL A 158 2.36 6.03 6.62
C VAL A 158 3.76 5.41 6.71
N SER A 159 3.87 4.19 7.25
CA SER A 159 5.14 3.46 7.29
C SER A 159 5.66 3.15 5.90
N ALA A 160 4.80 2.69 4.98
CA ALA A 160 5.15 2.43 3.58
C ALA A 160 5.67 3.69 2.90
N TYR A 161 5.00 4.83 3.11
CA TYR A 161 5.41 6.13 2.59
C TYR A 161 6.81 6.51 3.07
N PHE A 162 7.09 6.40 4.37
CA PHE A 162 8.39 6.76 4.93
C PHE A 162 9.51 5.81 4.48
N VAL A 163 9.23 4.51 4.37
CA VAL A 163 10.22 3.54 3.87
C VAL A 163 10.57 3.86 2.41
N ALA A 164 9.59 4.11 1.55
CA ALA A 164 9.82 4.49 0.16
C ALA A 164 10.56 5.84 0.04
N LEU A 165 10.22 6.82 0.90
CA LEU A 165 10.91 8.11 0.97
C LEU A 165 12.40 7.94 1.31
N ILE A 166 12.72 7.13 2.32
CA ILE A 166 14.09 6.82 2.71
C ILE A 166 14.84 6.20 1.54
N VAL A 167 14.25 5.19 0.89
CA VAL A 167 14.86 4.49 -0.24
C VAL A 167 15.16 5.46 -1.39
N TYR A 168 14.20 6.31 -1.77
CA TYR A 168 14.38 7.24 -2.88
C TYR A 168 15.36 8.36 -2.55
N GLN A 169 15.22 9.02 -1.39
CA GLN A 169 16.05 10.18 -1.04
C GLN A 169 17.48 9.77 -0.73
N ILE A 170 17.70 8.69 0.02
CA ILE A 170 19.05 8.24 0.35
C ILE A 170 19.70 7.55 -0.87
N GLY A 171 18.96 6.69 -1.56
CA GLY A 171 19.46 6.07 -2.80
C GLY A 171 19.80 7.10 -3.87
N GLY A 172 18.95 8.11 -4.06
CA GLY A 172 19.16 9.19 -5.02
C GLY A 172 20.35 10.10 -4.66
N LEU A 173 20.60 10.29 -3.36
CA LEU A 173 21.78 11.02 -2.90
C LEU A 173 23.08 10.26 -3.21
N ILE A 174 23.08 8.93 -3.00
CA ILE A 174 24.25 8.07 -3.29
C ILE A 174 24.51 8.01 -4.80
N LEU A 175 23.46 7.94 -5.61
CA LEU A 175 23.55 7.89 -7.08
C LEU A 175 23.76 9.28 -7.72
N GLY A 176 23.61 10.36 -6.95
CA GLY A 176 23.72 11.75 -7.47
C GLY A 176 22.50 12.20 -8.28
N GLU A 177 21.39 11.48 -8.23
CA GLU A 177 20.15 11.83 -8.94
C GLU A 177 19.30 12.86 -8.21
N VAL A 178 19.44 12.95 -6.89
CA VAL A 178 18.64 13.85 -6.03
C VAL A 178 19.54 14.87 -5.34
N SER A 179 19.19 16.15 -5.44
CA SER A 179 19.86 17.22 -4.70
C SER A 179 19.36 17.32 -3.27
N PHE A 180 20.19 17.83 -2.37
CA PHE A 180 19.81 18.10 -0.99
C PHE A 180 18.60 19.04 -0.94
N GLY A 181 17.49 18.55 -0.39
CA GLY A 181 16.24 19.28 -0.24
C GLY A 181 15.55 18.98 1.09
N ILE A 182 14.41 19.61 1.32
CA ILE A 182 13.61 19.42 2.55
C ILE A 182 13.22 17.94 2.69
N ALA A 183 12.88 17.27 1.61
CA ALA A 183 12.51 15.86 1.60
C ALA A 183 13.67 14.95 2.06
N THR A 184 14.90 15.28 1.67
CA THR A 184 16.10 14.56 2.09
C THR A 184 16.35 14.70 3.59
N VAL A 185 16.18 15.91 4.13
CA VAL A 185 16.31 16.16 5.58
C VAL A 185 15.27 15.35 6.35
N VAL A 186 14.02 15.35 5.90
CA VAL A 186 12.95 14.54 6.50
C VAL A 186 13.29 13.05 6.46
N ALA A 187 13.80 12.54 5.34
CA ALA A 187 14.22 11.14 5.20
C ALA A 187 15.31 10.76 6.22
N PHE A 188 16.31 11.63 6.44
CA PHE A 188 17.35 11.41 7.46
C PHE A 188 16.80 11.43 8.89
N ILE A 189 15.89 12.37 9.21
CA ILE A 189 15.25 12.43 10.53
C ILE A 189 14.45 11.14 10.79
N VAL A 190 13.67 10.69 9.81
CA VAL A 190 12.88 9.46 9.94
C VAL A 190 13.78 8.24 10.07
N LEU A 191 14.86 8.16 9.27
CA LEU A 191 15.84 7.08 9.40
C LEU A 191 16.48 7.04 10.78
N ALA A 192 16.93 8.20 11.28
CA ALA A 192 17.51 8.32 12.61
C ALA A 192 16.51 7.91 13.70
N PHE A 193 15.24 8.29 13.55
CA PHE A 193 14.17 7.91 14.47
C PHE A 193 13.89 6.40 14.44
N VAL A 194 13.85 5.78 13.28
CA VAL A 194 13.66 4.33 13.13
C VAL A 194 14.86 3.58 13.74
N LEU A 195 16.08 4.01 13.47
CA LEU A 195 17.28 3.43 14.09
C LEU A 195 17.27 3.60 15.61
N TYR A 196 16.88 4.77 16.11
CA TYR A 196 16.73 5.00 17.56
C TYR A 196 15.70 4.03 18.17
N LEU A 197 14.56 3.80 17.52
CA LEU A 197 13.55 2.83 17.99
C LEU A 197 14.07 1.38 17.98
N LEU A 198 14.86 1.00 16.96
CA LEU A 198 15.43 -0.33 16.83
C LEU A 198 16.52 -0.60 17.90
N PHE A 199 17.33 0.40 18.20
CA PHE A 199 18.43 0.26 19.18
C PHE A 199 18.06 0.69 20.60
N ARG A 200 16.84 1.22 20.79
CA ARG A 200 16.33 1.54 22.12
C ARG A 200 16.15 0.25 22.91
N PRO A 201 16.88 0.04 24.03
CA PRO A 201 16.63 -1.10 24.90
C PRO A 201 15.18 -1.02 25.38
N GLU A 202 14.37 -2.02 25.04
CA GLU A 202 13.07 -2.17 25.68
C GLU A 202 13.31 -2.37 27.17
N GLU A 203 12.96 -1.39 27.97
CA GLU A 203 12.59 -1.68 29.35
C GLU A 203 11.33 -2.55 29.25
N SER A 204 11.54 -3.87 29.23
CA SER A 204 10.46 -4.83 29.40
C SER A 204 9.82 -4.56 30.75
N LYS A 205 8.83 -3.68 30.77
CA LYS A 205 7.87 -3.65 31.88
C LYS A 205 7.16 -4.99 31.80
N THR A 206 7.71 -5.94 32.51
CA THR A 206 7.20 -7.30 32.75
C THR A 206 5.89 -7.20 33.55
N CYS A 207 4.85 -6.59 32.95
CA CYS A 207 3.50 -6.67 33.49
C CYS A 207 2.88 -8.05 33.27
N VAL A 208 3.48 -8.90 32.42
CA VAL A 208 3.05 -10.30 32.24
C VAL A 208 3.40 -11.16 33.46
N GLY A 209 4.45 -10.81 34.20
CA GLY A 209 4.84 -11.53 35.42
C GLY A 209 3.97 -11.24 36.63
N GLU A 210 3.41 -10.04 36.76
CA GLU A 210 2.59 -9.68 37.93
C GLU A 210 1.18 -10.26 37.88
N GLU A 211 0.51 -10.28 36.72
CA GLU A 211 -0.81 -10.92 36.62
C GLU A 211 -0.75 -12.44 36.82
N LEU A 212 0.29 -13.10 36.28
CA LEU A 212 0.51 -14.54 36.53
C LEU A 212 0.89 -14.80 38.00
N SER A 213 1.66 -13.94 38.62
CA SER A 213 2.00 -14.03 40.05
C SER A 213 0.78 -13.81 40.96
N TYR A 214 -0.09 -12.85 40.61
CA TYR A 214 -1.33 -12.60 41.35
C TYR A 214 -2.33 -13.75 41.23
N ASN A 215 -2.51 -14.31 40.03
CA ASN A 215 -3.39 -15.46 39.81
C ASN A 215 -2.83 -16.74 40.41
N CYS A 216 -1.53 -16.96 40.44
CA CYS A 216 -0.89 -18.06 41.11
C CYS A 216 -1.03 -18.01 42.65
N LYS A 217 -0.90 -16.78 43.21
CA LYS A 217 -1.11 -16.54 44.65
C LYS A 217 -2.57 -16.74 45.09
N ARG A 218 -3.52 -16.40 44.23
CA ARG A 218 -4.95 -16.60 44.45
C ARG A 218 -5.33 -18.08 44.42
N ARG A 219 -4.77 -18.85 43.49
CA ARG A 219 -5.03 -20.30 43.36
C ARG A 219 -4.48 -21.07 44.55
N ASN A 220 -3.25 -20.75 44.99
CA ASN A 220 -2.63 -21.39 46.14
C ASN A 220 -3.24 -20.99 47.50
N GLY A 221 -3.99 -19.87 47.53
CA GLY A 221 -4.74 -19.43 48.72
C GLY A 221 -6.10 -20.13 48.87
N ILE A 222 -6.64 -20.74 47.82
CA ILE A 222 -7.91 -21.49 47.84
C ILE A 222 -7.69 -22.95 48.22
N GLU A 223 -6.48 -23.48 47.95
CA GLU A 223 -6.14 -24.89 48.28
C GLU A 223 -5.71 -25.13 49.75
N ARG A 224 -5.65 -24.07 50.56
CA ARG A 224 -5.27 -24.13 51.99
C ARG A 224 -6.39 -23.77 52.97
N ARG A 225 -7.66 -23.92 52.54
CA ARG A 225 -8.78 -23.78 53.49
C ARG A 225 -9.67 -25.02 53.47
#